data_fcf2220f9cb77ae4c74bc9f1285daff0
#
_entry.id   fcf2220f9cb77ae4c74bc9f1285daff0
#
_cell.length_a   1.000
_cell.length_b   1.000
_cell.length_c   1.000
_cell.angle_alpha   90.00
_cell.angle_beta   90.00
_cell.angle_gamma   90.00
#
_symmetry.space_group_name_H-M   'P 1'
#
loop_
_entity.id
_entity.type
_entity.pdbx_description
1 polymer ?
#
loop_
_entity_poly.entity_id
_entity_poly.type
_entity_poly.pdbx_seq_one_letter_code
_entity_poly.pdbx_strand_id
1 'polypeptide(L)'
;YREPQEGELRLRFIVGDGVEAQKAIADIREKFAEWGADVIDEETSGITRSYTVKFDGDVQQFSYAMEHAAKLVSIGESLDIIKDIGSAHDVDDIYAVNGFNGTLGLGHVRLATESDVKPEAAHPFWATGFADVAIVHNGQITNYWKMRRRLEKRGFEFHTDNDSELVAVYLAEKLKLGYTLKDALKESIDDLDGTFSFLVSTKDEIGYAKDRLAVKPMVKFEDDDIIAIASEEVSLNKLFLAWLLTPWNHLQGLTIHGTSSRSQRTFCYRRQQTDPSICRSWRKH
;
A
#
# COMPACT_ATOMS: atom_id res chain seq x y z
N TYR A 1 -3.27 -17.40 6.54
CA TYR A 1 -2.88 -16.04 6.95
C TYR A 1 -3.04 -15.89 8.47
N ARG A 2 -1.97 -15.53 9.15
CA ARG A 2 -1.98 -15.17 10.56
C ARG A 2 -1.76 -13.65 10.69
N GLU A 3 -2.64 -12.97 11.40
CA GLU A 3 -2.45 -11.55 11.72
C GLU A 3 -1.33 -11.41 12.77
N PRO A 4 -0.40 -10.44 12.60
CA PRO A 4 0.60 -10.13 13.63
C PRO A 4 -0.08 -9.71 14.93
N GLN A 5 0.54 -10.07 16.05
CA GLN A 5 0.14 -9.59 17.37
C GLN A 5 0.96 -8.35 17.75
N GLU A 6 0.62 -7.70 18.86
CA GLU A 6 1.38 -6.57 19.38
C GLU A 6 2.87 -6.92 19.55
N GLY A 7 3.74 -6.11 18.95
CA GLY A 7 5.19 -6.33 18.92
C GLY A 7 5.67 -7.34 17.87
N GLU A 8 4.81 -7.82 17.00
CA GLU A 8 5.17 -8.62 15.84
C GLU A 8 5.09 -7.79 14.56
N LEU A 9 6.03 -8.02 13.65
CA LEU A 9 6.06 -7.40 12.33
C LEU A 9 5.86 -8.47 11.26
N ARG A 10 5.01 -8.18 10.29
CA ARG A 10 4.92 -8.97 9.06
C ARG A 10 5.76 -8.32 7.98
N LEU A 11 6.64 -9.13 7.37
CA LEU A 11 7.46 -8.74 6.24
C LEU A 11 7.10 -9.60 5.04
N ARG A 12 6.97 -8.99 3.86
CA ARG A 12 6.80 -9.72 2.60
C ARG A 12 7.92 -9.38 1.65
N PHE A 13 8.54 -10.41 1.08
CA PHE A 13 9.63 -10.31 0.12
C PHE A 13 9.25 -10.91 -1.22
N ILE A 14 9.74 -10.34 -2.31
CA ILE A 14 9.80 -11.01 -3.60
C ILE A 14 11.10 -11.78 -3.63
N VAL A 15 11.01 -13.10 -3.79
CA VAL A 15 12.16 -14.00 -3.83
C VAL A 15 12.31 -14.70 -5.19
N GLY A 16 11.27 -14.68 -6.03
CA GLY A 16 11.25 -15.41 -7.31
C GLY A 16 11.15 -16.92 -7.11
N ASP A 17 11.74 -17.66 -8.04
CA ASP A 17 11.66 -19.11 -8.11
C ASP A 17 13.05 -19.79 -8.16
N GLY A 18 13.09 -21.07 -7.89
CA GLY A 18 14.28 -21.93 -8.09
C GLY A 18 15.43 -21.64 -7.15
N VAL A 19 16.65 -21.68 -7.70
CA VAL A 19 17.90 -21.57 -6.91
C VAL A 19 18.09 -20.16 -6.33
N GLU A 20 17.69 -19.13 -7.07
CA GLU A 20 17.78 -17.74 -6.61
C GLU A 20 16.86 -17.49 -5.42
N ALA A 21 15.65 -18.06 -5.44
CA ALA A 21 14.73 -17.99 -4.29
C ALA A 21 15.33 -18.66 -3.04
N GLN A 22 15.97 -19.83 -3.18
CA GLN A 22 16.62 -20.52 -2.06
C GLN A 22 17.74 -19.68 -1.44
N LYS A 23 18.54 -19.02 -2.29
CA LYS A 23 19.59 -18.12 -1.82
C LYS A 23 18.99 -16.92 -1.08
N ALA A 24 18.01 -16.25 -1.68
CA ALA A 24 17.34 -15.11 -1.05
C ALA A 24 16.74 -15.48 0.32
N ILE A 25 16.11 -16.65 0.43
CA ILE A 25 15.56 -17.16 1.70
C ILE A 25 16.66 -17.38 2.74
N ALA A 26 17.82 -17.93 2.33
CA ALA A 26 18.96 -18.11 3.24
C ALA A 26 19.50 -16.77 3.72
N ASP A 27 19.68 -15.81 2.82
CA ASP A 27 20.17 -14.47 3.13
C ASP A 27 19.18 -13.70 4.06
N ILE A 28 17.87 -13.84 3.84
CA ILE A 28 16.83 -13.29 4.74
C ILE A 28 16.95 -13.86 6.16
N ARG A 29 17.08 -15.19 6.27
CA ARG A 29 17.18 -15.85 7.59
C ARG A 29 18.48 -15.50 8.32
N GLU A 30 19.58 -15.34 7.59
CA GLU A 30 20.83 -14.86 8.16
C GLU A 30 20.67 -13.44 8.73
N LYS A 31 20.00 -12.55 7.98
CA LYS A 31 19.72 -11.18 8.45
C LYS A 31 18.78 -11.16 9.66
N PHE A 32 17.75 -12.00 9.72
CA PHE A 32 16.93 -12.12 10.93
C PHE A 32 17.76 -12.51 12.14
N ALA A 33 18.65 -13.49 12.02
CA ALA A 33 19.54 -13.90 13.10
C ALA A 33 20.52 -12.77 13.50
N GLU A 34 21.09 -12.06 12.52
CA GLU A 34 22.02 -10.94 12.77
C GLU A 34 21.33 -9.80 13.55
N TRP A 35 20.07 -9.53 13.25
CA TRP A 35 19.29 -8.45 13.87
C TRP A 35 18.50 -8.89 15.11
N GLY A 36 18.56 -10.15 15.49
CA GLY A 36 17.83 -10.70 16.64
C GLY A 36 16.32 -10.72 16.45
N ALA A 37 15.86 -10.89 15.20
CA ALA A 37 14.44 -11.01 14.89
C ALA A 37 14.04 -12.50 14.96
N ASP A 38 13.12 -12.82 15.87
CA ASP A 38 12.63 -14.18 16.07
C ASP A 38 11.50 -14.49 15.08
N VAL A 39 11.70 -15.46 14.19
CA VAL A 39 10.68 -15.88 13.23
C VAL A 39 9.59 -16.68 13.94
N ILE A 40 8.36 -16.19 13.89
CA ILE A 40 7.16 -16.80 14.48
C ILE A 40 6.40 -17.62 13.45
N ASP A 41 6.30 -17.11 12.21
CA ASP A 41 5.55 -17.74 11.12
C ASP A 41 6.19 -17.44 9.77
N GLU A 42 6.05 -18.38 8.84
CA GLU A 42 6.55 -18.27 7.46
C GLU A 42 5.51 -18.80 6.49
N GLU A 43 5.25 -18.05 5.43
CA GLU A 43 4.26 -18.37 4.40
C GLU A 43 4.84 -18.16 3.00
N THR A 44 4.50 -19.08 2.08
CA THR A 44 4.84 -18.98 0.65
C THR A 44 3.59 -18.73 -0.15
N SER A 45 3.61 -17.72 -1.00
CA SER A 45 2.54 -17.46 -1.98
C SER A 45 3.13 -16.90 -3.25
N GLY A 46 2.89 -17.58 -4.38
CA GLY A 46 3.46 -17.16 -5.67
C GLY A 46 4.97 -16.96 -5.59
N ILE A 47 5.43 -15.84 -6.11
CA ILE A 47 6.85 -15.43 -6.09
C ILE A 47 7.30 -14.83 -4.76
N THR A 48 6.43 -14.80 -3.74
CA THR A 48 6.71 -14.13 -2.47
C THR A 48 6.91 -15.07 -1.30
N ARG A 49 7.68 -14.59 -0.31
CA ARG A 49 7.79 -15.13 1.04
C ARG A 49 7.37 -14.08 2.04
N SER A 50 6.51 -14.47 2.97
CA SER A 50 6.11 -13.65 4.10
C SER A 50 6.62 -14.25 5.39
N TYR A 51 7.07 -13.40 6.28
CA TYR A 51 7.51 -13.78 7.62
C TYR A 51 6.79 -12.92 8.64
N THR A 52 6.32 -13.54 9.69
CA THR A 52 5.94 -12.82 10.91
C THR A 52 7.09 -12.99 11.90
N VAL A 53 7.65 -11.88 12.36
CA VAL A 53 8.80 -11.88 13.28
C VAL A 53 8.48 -11.06 14.52
N LYS A 54 9.04 -11.48 15.66
CA LYS A 54 9.11 -10.64 16.85
C LYS A 54 10.41 -9.85 16.79
N PHE A 55 10.29 -8.53 16.83
CA PHE A 55 11.42 -7.62 16.72
C PHE A 55 11.19 -6.37 17.59
N ASP A 56 12.18 -6.06 18.43
CA ASP A 56 12.17 -4.90 19.33
C ASP A 56 13.42 -4.04 19.10
N GLY A 57 13.43 -3.36 17.95
CA GLY A 57 14.58 -2.55 17.53
C GLY A 57 14.18 -1.43 16.59
N ASP A 58 15.17 -0.78 15.98
CA ASP A 58 14.95 0.26 14.97
C ASP A 58 14.44 -0.37 13.67
N VAL A 59 13.13 -0.26 13.43
CA VAL A 59 12.46 -0.80 12.24
C VAL A 59 13.02 -0.19 10.95
N GLN A 60 13.46 1.07 10.97
CA GLN A 60 14.02 1.74 9.79
C GLN A 60 15.32 1.07 9.37
N GLN A 61 16.26 0.92 10.30
CA GLN A 61 17.55 0.30 10.01
C GLN A 61 17.39 -1.20 9.70
N PHE A 62 16.51 -1.88 10.41
CA PHE A 62 16.17 -3.27 10.14
C PHE A 62 15.63 -3.46 8.74
N SER A 63 14.68 -2.64 8.30
CA SER A 63 14.12 -2.76 6.95
C SER A 63 15.15 -2.50 5.85
N TYR A 64 16.06 -1.55 6.04
CA TYR A 64 17.16 -1.32 5.09
C TYR A 64 18.10 -2.53 5.03
N ALA A 65 18.42 -3.16 6.17
CA ALA A 65 19.21 -4.39 6.18
C ALA A 65 18.49 -5.54 5.46
N MET A 66 17.17 -5.66 5.61
CA MET A 66 16.37 -6.69 4.92
C MET A 66 16.34 -6.51 3.41
N GLU A 67 16.29 -5.27 2.91
CA GLU A 67 16.34 -4.98 1.46
C GLU A 67 17.67 -5.44 0.80
N HIS A 68 18.75 -5.53 1.55
CA HIS A 68 19.99 -6.10 1.04
C HIS A 68 19.94 -7.63 0.87
N ALA A 69 19.06 -8.33 1.57
CA ALA A 69 18.89 -9.77 1.44
C ALA A 69 17.95 -10.15 0.28
N ALA A 70 16.83 -9.46 0.18
CA ALA A 70 15.84 -9.66 -0.88
C ALA A 70 14.94 -8.43 -1.00
N LYS A 71 14.23 -8.29 -2.12
CA LYS A 71 13.31 -7.18 -2.35
C LYS A 71 12.15 -7.20 -1.37
N LEU A 72 12.18 -6.30 -0.40
CA LEU A 72 11.11 -6.12 0.57
C LEU A 72 9.93 -5.37 -0.07
N VAL A 73 8.73 -5.92 0.07
CA VAL A 73 7.49 -5.38 -0.52
C VAL A 73 6.70 -4.61 0.51
N SER A 74 6.66 -5.10 1.74
CA SER A 74 5.98 -4.46 2.87
C SER A 74 6.58 -4.87 4.20
N ILE A 75 6.47 -4.00 5.17
CA ILE A 75 6.74 -4.26 6.59
C ILE A 75 5.72 -3.51 7.43
N GLY A 76 5.15 -4.17 8.43
CA GLY A 76 4.23 -3.55 9.36
C GLY A 76 3.61 -4.52 10.34
N GLU A 77 2.93 -3.97 11.33
CA GLU A 77 2.08 -4.73 12.24
C GLU A 77 0.74 -5.09 11.61
N SER A 78 0.27 -4.30 10.65
CA SER A 78 -1.02 -4.48 9.99
C SER A 78 -0.96 -4.40 8.46
N LEU A 79 0.15 -3.90 7.89
CA LEU A 79 0.31 -3.76 6.45
C LEU A 79 0.77 -5.06 5.81
N ASP A 80 0.02 -5.53 4.82
CA ASP A 80 0.49 -6.56 3.88
C ASP A 80 0.23 -6.10 2.44
N ILE A 81 1.27 -6.11 1.60
CA ILE A 81 1.17 -5.70 0.20
C ILE A 81 1.39 -6.90 -0.70
N ILE A 82 0.40 -7.17 -1.54
CA ILE A 82 0.51 -8.15 -2.63
C ILE A 82 0.61 -7.41 -3.95
N LYS A 83 1.59 -7.79 -4.73
CA LYS A 83 1.75 -7.30 -6.10
C LYS A 83 2.40 -8.35 -6.98
N ASP A 84 1.82 -8.51 -8.16
CA ASP A 84 2.31 -9.43 -9.18
C ASP A 84 1.88 -8.96 -10.57
N ILE A 85 2.37 -9.66 -11.60
CA ILE A 85 2.02 -9.43 -13.00
C ILE A 85 0.79 -10.29 -13.33
N GLY A 86 -0.22 -9.67 -13.93
CA GLY A 86 -1.42 -10.35 -14.34
C GLY A 86 -2.68 -9.53 -14.10
N SER A 87 -3.81 -10.13 -14.35
CA SER A 87 -5.10 -9.55 -13.99
C SER A 87 -5.36 -9.65 -12.49
N ALA A 88 -6.33 -8.90 -11.98
CA ALA A 88 -6.75 -9.02 -10.58
C ALA A 88 -7.24 -10.44 -10.22
N HIS A 89 -7.73 -11.20 -11.21
CA HIS A 89 -8.10 -12.61 -11.03
C HIS A 89 -6.87 -13.51 -10.87
N ASP A 90 -5.86 -13.32 -11.71
CA ASP A 90 -4.63 -14.11 -11.63
C ASP A 90 -3.97 -13.91 -10.27
N VAL A 91 -3.96 -12.67 -9.78
CA VAL A 91 -3.43 -12.34 -8.44
C VAL A 91 -4.29 -12.96 -7.33
N ASP A 92 -5.62 -12.93 -7.45
CA ASP A 92 -6.52 -13.55 -6.49
C ASP A 92 -6.37 -15.07 -6.45
N ASP A 93 -6.23 -15.71 -7.62
CA ASP A 93 -6.03 -17.17 -7.73
C ASP A 93 -4.72 -17.64 -7.09
N ILE A 94 -3.66 -16.83 -7.16
CA ILE A 94 -2.34 -17.16 -6.59
C ILE A 94 -2.27 -16.84 -5.08
N TYR A 95 -2.81 -15.70 -4.69
CA TYR A 95 -2.60 -15.14 -3.34
C TYR A 95 -3.83 -15.19 -2.45
N ALA A 96 -4.97 -15.66 -2.95
CA ALA A 96 -6.25 -15.74 -2.23
C ALA A 96 -6.64 -14.40 -1.55
N VAL A 97 -6.48 -13.30 -2.30
CA VAL A 97 -6.72 -11.93 -1.79
C VAL A 97 -8.17 -11.76 -1.31
N ASN A 98 -9.10 -12.49 -1.91
CA ASN A 98 -10.52 -12.51 -1.52
C ASN A 98 -10.76 -13.03 -0.08
N GLY A 99 -9.78 -13.72 0.50
CA GLY A 99 -9.80 -14.23 1.88
C GLY A 99 -9.23 -13.27 2.91
N PHE A 100 -8.65 -12.15 2.50
CA PHE A 100 -8.10 -11.17 3.43
C PHE A 100 -9.20 -10.34 4.10
N ASN A 101 -8.98 -10.09 5.38
CA ASN A 101 -9.81 -9.19 6.17
C ASN A 101 -8.97 -7.96 6.55
N GLY A 102 -9.56 -6.79 6.41
CA GLY A 102 -8.90 -5.53 6.75
C GLY A 102 -9.91 -4.40 6.83
N THR A 103 -9.58 -3.37 7.58
CA THR A 103 -10.39 -2.15 7.72
C THR A 103 -10.07 -1.11 6.66
N LEU A 104 -8.85 -1.16 6.12
CA LEU A 104 -8.35 -0.25 5.08
C LEU A 104 -7.79 -1.06 3.91
N GLY A 105 -8.05 -0.62 2.69
CA GLY A 105 -7.55 -1.27 1.48
C GLY A 105 -7.12 -0.26 0.43
N LEU A 106 -5.93 -0.47 -0.15
CA LEU A 106 -5.44 0.23 -1.33
C LEU A 106 -5.31 -0.75 -2.49
N GLY A 107 -5.77 -0.36 -3.66
CA GLY A 107 -5.65 -1.15 -4.88
C GLY A 107 -5.17 -0.31 -6.05
N HIS A 108 -4.38 -0.91 -6.93
CA HIS A 108 -3.92 -0.26 -8.14
C HIS A 108 -3.75 -1.27 -9.27
N VAL A 109 -4.22 -0.92 -10.45
CA VAL A 109 -3.95 -1.67 -11.68
C VAL A 109 -3.28 -0.75 -12.68
N ARG A 110 -2.26 -1.26 -13.37
CA ARG A 110 -1.51 -0.50 -14.38
C ARG A 110 -1.36 -1.34 -15.64
N LEU A 111 -1.66 -0.72 -16.77
CA LEU A 111 -1.24 -1.23 -18.06
C LEU A 111 0.09 -0.55 -18.41
N ALA A 112 1.17 -1.31 -18.46
CA ALA A 112 2.48 -0.78 -18.84
C ALA A 112 2.57 -0.68 -20.37
N THR A 113 2.98 0.49 -20.86
CA THR A 113 3.13 0.74 -22.30
C THR A 113 4.59 0.89 -22.73
N GLU A 114 5.48 1.37 -21.87
CA GLU A 114 6.86 1.73 -22.24
C GLU A 114 7.93 1.33 -21.21
N SER A 115 7.56 0.89 -20.00
CA SER A 115 8.50 0.52 -18.95
C SER A 115 8.45 -0.97 -18.64
N ASP A 116 9.55 -1.51 -18.12
CA ASP A 116 9.64 -2.87 -17.61
C ASP A 116 8.47 -3.19 -16.67
N VAL A 117 7.80 -4.31 -16.99
CA VAL A 117 6.72 -4.84 -16.16
C VAL A 117 7.34 -5.73 -15.11
N LYS A 118 7.65 -5.13 -13.95
CA LYS A 118 8.22 -5.84 -12.79
C LYS A 118 7.36 -5.59 -11.56
N PRO A 119 7.08 -6.61 -10.73
CA PRO A 119 6.32 -6.44 -9.49
C PRO A 119 6.93 -5.40 -8.57
N GLU A 120 8.27 -5.30 -8.51
CA GLU A 120 8.99 -4.35 -7.65
C GLU A 120 8.65 -2.89 -7.97
N ALA A 121 8.41 -2.60 -9.26
CA ALA A 121 8.08 -1.26 -9.76
C ALA A 121 6.58 -0.99 -9.83
N ALA A 122 5.74 -1.93 -9.36
CA ALA A 122 4.29 -1.78 -9.33
C ALA A 122 3.80 -1.16 -8.01
N HIS A 123 2.63 -0.52 -8.06
CA HIS A 123 1.92 -0.08 -6.86
C HIS A 123 1.25 -1.29 -6.14
N PRO A 124 0.95 -1.15 -4.84
CA PRO A 124 1.28 -0.04 -3.94
C PRO A 124 2.77 0.05 -3.62
N PHE A 125 3.24 1.26 -3.28
CA PHE A 125 4.57 1.46 -2.71
C PHE A 125 4.46 1.63 -1.20
N TRP A 126 5.21 0.82 -0.43
CA TRP A 126 5.39 1.07 0.99
C TRP A 126 6.44 2.17 1.20
N ALA A 127 6.36 2.84 2.32
CA ALA A 127 7.34 3.86 2.67
C ALA A 127 8.61 3.19 3.18
N THR A 128 9.64 3.10 2.34
CA THR A 128 10.91 2.47 2.67
C THR A 128 11.49 3.01 3.99
N GLY A 129 11.73 2.12 4.94
CA GLY A 129 12.16 2.47 6.29
C GLY A 129 11.05 2.71 7.31
N PHE A 130 9.77 2.54 6.96
CA PHE A 130 8.66 2.79 7.88
C PHE A 130 7.63 1.65 7.83
N ALA A 131 7.19 1.23 9.02
CA ALA A 131 6.10 0.26 9.11
C ALA A 131 4.74 0.90 8.79
N ASP A 132 3.83 0.10 8.24
CA ASP A 132 2.40 0.42 8.06
C ASP A 132 2.06 1.65 7.22
N VAL A 133 2.97 2.12 6.36
CA VAL A 133 2.69 3.24 5.45
C VAL A 133 2.82 2.80 4.00
N ALA A 134 1.75 2.94 3.24
CA ALA A 134 1.74 2.60 1.82
C ALA A 134 0.93 3.61 0.99
N ILE A 135 1.29 3.76 -0.28
CA ILE A 135 0.58 4.63 -1.21
C ILE A 135 0.25 3.96 -2.54
N VAL A 136 -0.79 4.47 -3.18
CA VAL A 136 -1.01 4.35 -4.62
C VAL A 136 -1.08 5.75 -5.23
N HIS A 137 -0.42 5.93 -6.38
CA HIS A 137 -0.20 7.25 -6.98
C HIS A 137 -0.49 7.22 -8.48
N ASN A 138 -1.09 8.27 -8.98
CA ASN A 138 -1.26 8.56 -10.39
C ASN A 138 -0.78 9.97 -10.66
N GLY A 139 0.26 10.11 -11.45
CA GLY A 139 0.84 11.40 -11.79
C GLY A 139 2.34 11.39 -11.97
N GLN A 140 2.95 12.56 -11.83
CA GLN A 140 4.39 12.76 -11.88
C GLN A 140 4.79 13.88 -10.92
N ILE A 141 5.86 13.64 -10.16
CA ILE A 141 6.48 14.63 -9.27
C ILE A 141 7.68 15.26 -9.97
N THR A 142 7.55 16.50 -10.40
CA THR A 142 8.58 17.18 -11.21
C THR A 142 9.79 17.63 -10.41
N ASN A 143 9.65 17.90 -9.12
CA ASN A 143 10.77 18.22 -8.23
C ASN A 143 11.36 16.98 -7.52
N TYR A 144 11.15 15.78 -8.10
CA TYR A 144 11.59 14.48 -7.58
C TYR A 144 13.04 14.48 -7.09
N TRP A 145 14.01 14.84 -7.93
CA TRP A 145 15.42 14.79 -7.58
C TRP A 145 15.82 15.76 -6.46
N LYS A 146 15.15 16.91 -6.38
CA LYS A 146 15.34 17.87 -5.30
C LYS A 146 14.87 17.30 -3.96
N MET A 147 13.68 16.72 -3.97
CA MET A 147 13.07 16.13 -2.77
C MET A 147 13.83 14.88 -2.31
N ARG A 148 14.19 13.99 -3.24
CA ARG A 148 14.98 12.79 -2.94
C ARG A 148 16.29 13.13 -2.26
N ARG A 149 17.08 14.05 -2.81
CA ARG A 149 18.34 14.50 -2.19
C ARG A 149 18.15 15.10 -0.81
N ARG A 150 17.02 15.78 -0.57
CA ARG A 150 16.69 16.33 0.75
C ARG A 150 16.44 15.21 1.77
N LEU A 151 15.73 14.18 1.40
CA LEU A 151 15.42 13.03 2.24
C LEU A 151 16.68 12.16 2.48
N GLU A 152 17.46 11.89 1.44
CA GLU A 152 18.73 11.16 1.54
C GLU A 152 19.71 11.85 2.52
N LYS A 153 19.81 13.19 2.48
CA LYS A 153 20.61 13.95 3.46
C LYS A 153 20.13 13.83 4.92
N ARG A 154 18.89 13.38 5.12
CA ARG A 154 18.31 13.11 6.43
C ARG A 154 18.41 11.63 6.81
N GLY A 155 19.09 10.82 6.01
CA GLY A 155 19.34 9.41 6.29
C GLY A 155 18.25 8.45 5.79
N PHE A 156 17.39 8.88 4.86
CA PHE A 156 16.42 7.99 4.22
C PHE A 156 17.01 7.35 2.97
N GLU A 157 16.73 6.06 2.78
CA GLU A 157 17.15 5.29 1.61
C GLU A 157 15.99 5.07 0.66
N PHE A 158 16.33 4.92 -0.62
CA PHE A 158 15.39 4.66 -1.71
C PHE A 158 15.89 3.46 -2.51
N HIS A 159 14.99 2.56 -2.87
CA HIS A 159 15.31 1.34 -3.59
C HIS A 159 14.80 1.33 -5.03
N THR A 160 14.05 2.35 -5.41
CA THR A 160 13.60 2.58 -6.79
C THR A 160 13.82 4.03 -7.19
N ASP A 161 13.76 4.30 -8.49
CA ASP A 161 13.70 5.67 -9.03
C ASP A 161 12.25 6.12 -9.29
N ASN A 162 11.29 5.48 -8.60
CA ASN A 162 9.88 5.81 -8.73
C ASN A 162 9.49 6.97 -7.81
N ASP A 163 8.80 7.94 -8.35
CA ASP A 163 8.31 9.10 -7.59
C ASP A 163 7.25 8.73 -6.54
N SER A 164 6.57 7.61 -6.71
CA SER A 164 5.63 7.10 -5.71
C SER A 164 6.32 6.66 -4.42
N GLU A 165 7.50 6.01 -4.51
CA GLU A 165 8.30 5.71 -3.33
C GLU A 165 8.71 7.01 -2.61
N LEU A 166 9.11 8.03 -3.37
CA LEU A 166 9.43 9.34 -2.81
C LEU A 166 8.28 9.92 -1.99
N VAL A 167 7.06 9.90 -2.56
CA VAL A 167 5.87 10.43 -1.86
C VAL A 167 5.59 9.64 -0.60
N ALA A 168 5.72 8.29 -0.63
CA ALA A 168 5.53 7.45 0.53
C ALA A 168 6.51 7.79 1.66
N VAL A 169 7.81 7.87 1.35
CA VAL A 169 8.86 8.21 2.32
C VAL A 169 8.70 9.63 2.84
N TYR A 170 8.33 10.59 1.98
CA TYR A 170 8.05 11.97 2.39
C TYR A 170 6.93 12.04 3.45
N LEU A 171 5.81 11.35 3.20
CA LEU A 171 4.70 11.35 4.14
C LEU A 171 5.08 10.67 5.46
N ALA A 172 5.77 9.53 5.38
CA ALA A 172 6.22 8.80 6.57
C ALA A 172 7.23 9.61 7.39
N GLU A 173 8.12 10.38 6.74
CA GLU A 173 9.00 11.33 7.46
C GLU A 173 8.18 12.35 8.24
N LYS A 174 7.15 12.95 7.62
CA LYS A 174 6.30 13.93 8.31
C LYS A 174 5.59 13.29 9.52
N LEU A 175 5.06 12.08 9.38
CA LEU A 175 4.47 11.34 10.49
C LEU A 175 5.48 11.07 11.61
N LYS A 176 6.71 10.67 11.27
CA LYS A 176 7.81 10.50 12.24
C LYS A 176 8.17 11.78 12.97
N LEU A 177 8.01 12.93 12.32
CA LEU A 177 8.21 14.27 12.93
C LEU A 177 7.02 14.72 13.79
N GLY A 178 5.98 13.89 13.94
CA GLY A 178 4.81 14.17 14.77
C GLY A 178 3.69 14.95 14.08
N TYR A 179 3.73 15.08 12.76
CA TYR A 179 2.59 15.61 12.01
C TYR A 179 1.43 14.62 12.05
N THR A 180 0.20 15.12 12.08
CA THR A 180 -0.96 14.30 11.77
C THR A 180 -0.94 13.92 10.27
N LEU A 181 -1.59 12.82 9.88
CA LEU A 181 -1.72 12.48 8.46
C LEU A 181 -2.33 13.65 7.67
N LYS A 182 -3.28 14.33 8.28
CA LYS A 182 -3.90 15.55 7.74
C LYS A 182 -2.89 16.66 7.42
N ASP A 183 -2.06 16.98 8.35
CA ASP A 183 -1.11 18.07 8.16
C ASP A 183 0.01 17.65 7.19
N ALA A 184 0.45 16.39 7.23
CA ALA A 184 1.39 15.84 6.25
C ALA A 184 0.85 15.94 4.81
N LEU A 185 -0.43 15.63 4.62
CA LEU A 185 -1.09 15.73 3.32
C LEU A 185 -1.23 17.18 2.84
N LYS A 186 -1.53 18.13 3.75
CA LYS A 186 -1.55 19.56 3.40
C LYS A 186 -0.19 20.06 2.95
N GLU A 187 0.85 19.74 3.73
CA GLU A 187 2.23 20.11 3.39
C GLU A 187 2.66 19.51 2.04
N SER A 188 2.20 18.29 1.71
CA SER A 188 2.53 17.65 0.44
C SER A 188 2.07 18.44 -0.78
N ILE A 189 0.94 19.18 -0.69
CA ILE A 189 0.41 20.00 -1.79
C ILE A 189 1.32 21.21 -2.08
N ASP A 190 2.02 21.69 -1.06
CA ASP A 190 2.93 22.83 -1.16
C ASP A 190 4.37 22.40 -1.47
N ASP A 191 4.80 21.27 -0.94
CA ASP A 191 6.17 20.77 -1.06
C ASP A 191 6.43 19.99 -2.37
N LEU A 192 5.39 19.33 -2.91
CA LEU A 192 5.51 18.51 -4.13
C LEU A 192 5.05 19.30 -5.35
N ASP A 193 5.94 19.42 -6.34
CA ASP A 193 5.59 20.02 -7.63
C ASP A 193 5.19 18.93 -8.62
N GLY A 194 4.18 19.19 -9.43
CA GLY A 194 3.74 18.27 -10.48
C GLY A 194 2.24 18.17 -10.63
N THR A 195 1.81 17.13 -11.33
CA THR A 195 0.39 16.78 -11.44
C THR A 195 0.20 15.40 -10.84
N PHE A 196 -0.56 15.31 -9.76
CA PHE A 196 -0.70 14.06 -9.02
C PHE A 196 -2.06 13.90 -8.34
N SER A 197 -2.40 12.66 -8.15
CA SER A 197 -3.35 12.24 -7.12
C SER A 197 -2.83 10.96 -6.47
N PHE A 198 -2.90 10.87 -5.16
CA PHE A 198 -2.50 9.67 -4.45
C PHE A 198 -3.42 9.37 -3.26
N LEU A 199 -3.49 8.09 -2.92
CA LEU A 199 -4.07 7.59 -1.68
C LEU A 199 -2.94 7.06 -0.82
N VAL A 200 -3.03 7.30 0.48
CA VAL A 200 -2.10 6.78 1.48
C VAL A 200 -2.86 6.05 2.56
N SER A 201 -2.36 4.89 2.99
CA SER A 201 -2.79 4.21 4.20
C SER A 201 -1.69 4.23 5.25
N THR A 202 -2.10 4.39 6.50
CA THR A 202 -1.32 4.11 7.68
C THR A 202 -1.97 2.94 8.42
N LYS A 203 -1.48 2.59 9.60
CA LYS A 203 -2.10 1.56 10.44
C LYS A 203 -3.59 1.81 10.70
N ASP A 204 -3.97 3.08 10.93
CA ASP A 204 -5.29 3.46 11.43
C ASP A 204 -6.07 4.42 10.53
N GLU A 205 -5.43 5.00 9.51
CA GLU A 205 -6.02 6.05 8.70
C GLU A 205 -5.79 5.82 7.21
N ILE A 206 -6.76 6.28 6.41
CA ILE A 206 -6.60 6.46 4.97
C ILE A 206 -6.79 7.92 4.62
N GLY A 207 -5.93 8.43 3.76
CA GLY A 207 -6.00 9.81 3.28
C GLY A 207 -5.72 9.91 1.80
N TYR A 208 -6.01 11.08 1.22
CA TYR A 208 -5.68 11.37 -0.16
C TYR A 208 -5.28 12.83 -0.35
N ALA A 209 -4.50 13.06 -1.39
CA ALA A 209 -4.21 14.40 -1.86
C ALA A 209 -4.21 14.45 -3.39
N LYS A 210 -4.47 15.65 -3.90
CA LYS A 210 -4.37 16.01 -5.32
C LYS A 210 -3.53 17.27 -5.45
N ASP A 211 -2.87 17.40 -6.60
CA ASP A 211 -2.22 18.65 -6.96
C ASP A 211 -3.22 19.84 -6.98
N ARG A 212 -2.69 21.06 -6.92
CA ARG A 212 -3.51 22.28 -6.85
C ARG A 212 -4.47 22.46 -8.04
N LEU A 213 -4.12 21.91 -9.19
CA LEU A 213 -4.95 21.98 -10.40
C LEU A 213 -5.94 20.81 -10.48
N ALA A 214 -5.80 19.82 -9.60
CA ALA A 214 -6.63 18.62 -9.56
C ALA A 214 -6.72 17.87 -10.91
N VAL A 215 -5.62 17.83 -11.66
CA VAL A 215 -5.57 17.34 -13.05
C VAL A 215 -5.95 15.87 -13.15
N LYS A 216 -5.47 15.03 -12.20
CA LYS A 216 -5.79 13.60 -12.22
C LYS A 216 -7.18 13.36 -11.64
N PRO A 217 -8.03 12.53 -12.29
CA PRO A 217 -9.38 12.27 -11.79
C PRO A 217 -9.35 11.53 -10.46
N MET A 218 -10.34 11.81 -9.64
CA MET A 218 -10.62 11.08 -8.41
C MET A 218 -12.06 11.34 -8.00
N VAL A 219 -12.79 10.29 -7.69
CA VAL A 219 -14.19 10.33 -7.25
C VAL A 219 -14.31 9.62 -5.91
N LYS A 220 -15.22 10.10 -5.07
CA LYS A 220 -15.50 9.55 -3.75
C LYS A 220 -16.96 9.13 -3.63
N PHE A 221 -17.16 7.98 -3.01
CA PHE A 221 -18.41 7.53 -2.43
C PHE A 221 -18.27 7.50 -0.91
N GLU A 222 -19.29 7.91 -0.19
CA GLU A 222 -19.32 7.89 1.28
C GLU A 222 -20.75 7.66 1.76
N ASP A 223 -20.91 6.73 2.67
CA ASP A 223 -22.11 6.52 3.46
C ASP A 223 -21.75 6.30 4.93
N ASP A 224 -22.72 5.89 5.75
CA ASP A 224 -22.51 5.70 7.19
C ASP A 224 -21.53 4.56 7.53
N ASP A 225 -21.28 3.64 6.58
CA ASP A 225 -20.53 2.42 6.79
C ASP A 225 -19.21 2.39 6.01
N ILE A 226 -19.14 3.06 4.86
CA ILE A 226 -18.07 2.89 3.87
C ILE A 226 -17.66 4.23 3.27
N ILE A 227 -16.33 4.42 3.14
CA ILE A 227 -15.74 5.44 2.27
C ILE A 227 -14.98 4.71 1.17
N ALA A 228 -15.29 5.01 -0.08
CA ALA A 228 -14.58 4.46 -1.23
C ALA A 228 -14.12 5.58 -2.16
N ILE A 229 -12.88 5.48 -2.62
CA ILE A 229 -12.26 6.46 -3.52
C ILE A 229 -11.66 5.72 -4.70
N ALA A 230 -11.90 6.21 -5.91
CA ALA A 230 -11.35 5.63 -7.13
C ALA A 230 -10.92 6.74 -8.11
N SER A 231 -10.06 6.39 -9.06
CA SER A 231 -9.74 7.29 -10.19
C SER A 231 -10.90 7.44 -11.16
N GLU A 232 -11.79 6.43 -11.23
CA GLU A 232 -12.90 6.41 -12.17
C GLU A 232 -14.21 5.98 -11.48
N GLU A 233 -15.29 6.66 -11.83
CA GLU A 233 -16.64 6.39 -11.31
C GLU A 233 -17.11 4.97 -11.61
N VAL A 234 -16.74 4.42 -12.77
CA VAL A 234 -17.10 3.05 -13.15
C VAL A 234 -16.66 2.00 -12.14
N SER A 235 -15.53 2.22 -11.46
CA SER A 235 -15.03 1.32 -10.42
C SER A 235 -15.95 1.31 -9.20
N LEU A 236 -16.39 2.48 -8.77
CA LEU A 236 -17.35 2.63 -7.66
C LEU A 236 -18.72 2.07 -8.02
N ASN A 237 -19.19 2.29 -9.25
CA ASN A 237 -20.46 1.74 -9.74
C ASN A 237 -20.43 0.21 -9.78
N LYS A 238 -19.29 -0.42 -9.99
CA LYS A 238 -19.13 -1.87 -9.93
C LYS A 238 -19.15 -2.42 -8.49
N LEU A 239 -18.63 -1.67 -7.55
CA LEU A 239 -18.67 -2.04 -6.13
C LEU A 239 -20.07 -1.86 -5.55
N PHE A 240 -20.76 -0.80 -5.94
CA PHE A 240 -22.03 -0.35 -5.34
C PHE A 240 -23.17 -0.36 -6.36
N LEU A 241 -23.44 -1.52 -7.00
CA LEU A 241 -24.49 -1.69 -8.02
C LEU A 241 -25.89 -1.18 -7.61
N ALA A 242 -26.17 -1.06 -6.33
CA ALA A 242 -27.44 -0.56 -5.82
C ALA A 242 -27.55 0.99 -5.75
N TRP A 243 -26.46 1.71 -6.04
CA TRP A 243 -26.35 3.15 -5.80
C TRP A 243 -26.26 4.01 -7.08
N LEU A 244 -26.55 3.44 -8.24
CA LEU A 244 -26.53 4.10 -9.57
C LEU A 244 -27.35 5.41 -9.66
N LEU A 245 -28.06 5.81 -8.61
CA LEU A 245 -28.95 6.98 -8.59
C LEU A 245 -28.48 8.12 -7.67
N THR A 246 -27.34 8.00 -7.01
CA THR A 246 -26.83 9.08 -6.15
C THR A 246 -25.79 9.92 -6.90
N PRO A 247 -25.84 11.26 -6.79
CA PRO A 247 -24.85 12.12 -7.45
C PRO A 247 -23.46 11.90 -6.83
N TRP A 248 -22.49 11.59 -7.68
CA TRP A 248 -21.10 11.42 -7.30
C TRP A 248 -20.42 12.77 -7.04
N ASN A 249 -19.67 12.86 -5.96
CA ASN A 249 -18.91 14.06 -5.68
C ASN A 249 -17.51 13.95 -6.32
N HIS A 250 -17.28 14.74 -7.35
CA HIS A 250 -15.92 14.93 -7.88
C HIS A 250 -15.07 15.68 -6.87
N LEU A 251 -13.98 15.04 -6.45
CA LEU A 251 -13.10 15.61 -5.45
C LEU A 251 -12.21 16.69 -6.05
N GLN A 252 -12.27 17.87 -5.47
CA GLN A 252 -11.34 18.96 -5.70
C GLN A 252 -10.60 19.25 -4.40
N GLY A 253 -9.26 19.25 -4.45
CA GLY A 253 -8.44 19.62 -3.31
C GLY A 253 -8.18 18.50 -2.29
N LEU A 254 -7.90 18.92 -1.08
CA LEU A 254 -7.51 18.07 0.05
C LEU A 254 -8.73 17.63 0.85
N THR A 255 -8.82 16.34 1.15
CA THR A 255 -9.67 15.85 2.24
C THR A 255 -9.03 14.66 2.92
N ILE A 256 -9.31 14.53 4.21
CA ILE A 256 -8.81 13.48 5.08
C ILE A 256 -10.00 12.86 5.74
N HIS A 257 -10.02 11.54 5.74
CA HIS A 257 -11.00 10.79 6.47
C HIS A 257 -10.30 9.94 7.52
N GLY A 258 -10.84 10.04 8.70
CA GLY A 258 -10.24 9.49 9.88
C GLY A 258 -10.62 8.07 10.20
N THR A 259 -9.99 7.64 11.15
CA THR A 259 -9.91 6.51 12.09
C THR A 259 -10.99 5.45 12.01
N SER A 260 -10.52 4.22 11.93
CA SER A 260 -11.29 2.97 12.01
C SER A 260 -11.84 2.70 13.42
N SER A 261 -12.67 3.57 13.99
CA SER A 261 -13.26 3.28 15.31
C SER A 261 -14.61 2.57 15.25
N ARG A 262 -15.12 2.21 14.09
CA ARG A 262 -16.37 1.42 13.96
C ARG A 262 -16.36 0.46 12.80
N SER A 263 -16.46 -0.82 13.14
CA SER A 263 -16.73 -2.01 12.32
C SER A 263 -15.75 -2.35 11.19
N GLN A 264 -15.10 -3.48 11.33
CA GLN A 264 -14.28 -4.18 10.35
C GLN A 264 -15.09 -4.47 9.07
N ARG A 265 -14.69 -3.89 7.94
CA ARG A 265 -15.21 -4.29 6.62
C ARG A 265 -14.09 -4.27 5.58
N THR A 266 -14.00 -5.34 4.84
CA THR A 266 -13.00 -5.64 3.82
C THR A 266 -13.32 -4.97 2.50
N PHE A 267 -12.31 -4.41 1.83
CA PHE A 267 -12.39 -3.98 0.43
C PHE A 267 -11.83 -5.07 -0.47
N CYS A 268 -12.69 -5.70 -1.26
CA CYS A 268 -12.29 -6.65 -2.29
C CYS A 268 -12.72 -6.14 -3.68
N TYR A 269 -11.77 -5.99 -4.61
CA TYR A 269 -12.11 -5.74 -6.01
C TYR A 269 -12.48 -7.06 -6.67
N ARG A 270 -13.75 -7.23 -7.04
CA ARG A 270 -14.22 -8.40 -7.77
C ARG A 270 -14.79 -8.02 -9.13
N ARG A 271 -14.31 -8.66 -10.18
CA ARG A 271 -14.89 -8.58 -11.52
C ARG A 271 -16.21 -9.36 -11.55
N GLN A 272 -17.13 -8.91 -12.41
CA GLN A 272 -18.49 -9.44 -12.58
C GLN A 272 -18.59 -10.97 -12.59
N GLN A 273 -19.35 -11.53 -11.67
CA GLN A 273 -20.24 -12.63 -11.93
C GLN A 273 -21.66 -12.16 -11.66
N THR A 274 -22.55 -12.41 -12.61
CA THR A 274 -23.93 -11.94 -12.68
C THR A 274 -24.87 -12.73 -11.77
N ASP A 275 -24.48 -13.04 -10.54
CA ASP A 275 -25.37 -13.69 -9.58
C ASP A 275 -25.77 -12.73 -8.43
N PRO A 276 -27.03 -12.26 -8.42
CA PRO A 276 -27.53 -11.38 -7.37
C PRO A 276 -27.62 -12.01 -5.97
N SER A 277 -27.50 -13.34 -5.85
CA SER A 277 -27.62 -14.04 -4.57
C SER A 277 -26.39 -13.87 -3.68
N ILE A 278 -25.22 -13.58 -4.26
CA ILE A 278 -23.95 -13.43 -3.54
C ILE A 278 -23.88 -12.09 -2.79
N CYS A 279 -24.58 -11.07 -3.30
CA CYS A 279 -24.59 -9.73 -2.68
C CYS A 279 -25.40 -9.69 -1.34
N ARG A 280 -26.21 -10.70 -1.05
CA ARG A 280 -27.05 -10.74 0.18
C ARG A 280 -26.32 -11.29 1.41
N SER A 281 -25.22 -12.02 1.24
CA SER A 281 -24.49 -12.63 2.37
C SER A 281 -23.63 -11.62 3.16
N TRP A 282 -23.37 -10.45 2.59
CA TRP A 282 -22.51 -9.41 3.17
C TRP A 282 -23.23 -8.42 4.11
N ARG A 283 -24.57 -8.58 4.30
CA ARG A 283 -25.35 -7.70 5.19
C ARG A 283 -25.56 -8.21 6.60
N LYS A 284 -24.95 -9.33 6.97
CA LYS A 284 -25.15 -9.91 8.32
C LYS A 284 -23.86 -10.59 8.79
N HIS A 285 -22.94 -9.80 9.28
CA HIS A 285 -22.07 -10.23 10.40
C HIS A 285 -21.25 -9.03 10.83
#